data_4e14b924a52fc0765996ed40493ec9b0
#
_entry.id   4e14b924a52fc0765996ed40493ec9b0
#
_cell.length_a   1.000
_cell.length_b   1.000
_cell.length_c   1.000
_cell.angle_alpha   90.00
_cell.angle_beta   90.00
_cell.angle_gamma   90.00
#
_symmetry.space_group_name_H-M   'P 1'
#
loop_
_entity.id
_entity.type
_entity.pdbx_description
1 polymer ?
#
loop_
_entity_poly.entity_id
_entity_poly.type
_entity_poly.pdbx_seq_one_letter_code
_entity_poly.pdbx_strand_id
1 'polypeptide(L)'
;MESRYTGADEYPIISDESLSESCCLQSMERQHCCKYSGNKTDPKDVIYIVCYDVSYEDAKKNAKCAVGVWKLTKQDDFLKRDRYLKQLVWLDDWPPPDNAMKQARKLKDVWYRFCFDGGNTTYIAIDGWQYGKAVIEDLMKDLGDGLPPLCILDHTEYVALEQDGSLPIIYPIKAGGSGVTDPDVEMIRYAQTQFDNHNVQLLTMNTREGVEAYKRLHKIKDDDLDYQIARPYQKTRELSGQIQNLKAVPSGAGFSEKRISRAIQRDSWSAIKYGLRLAQKLEKELVLSEVRKKSDWDALLSKYKAKGNVKNVTGGSTGARLVTQRRGGRIF
;
A
#
# COMPACT_ATOMS: atom_id res chain seq x y z
N MET A 1 16.37 -2.67 21.74
CA MET A 1 16.59 -1.67 20.67
C MET A 1 16.79 -0.34 21.35
N GLU A 2 18.02 0.04 21.52
CA GLU A 2 18.35 1.34 22.09
C GLU A 2 18.09 2.44 21.07
N SER A 3 17.49 3.50 21.57
CA SER A 3 17.11 4.68 20.82
C SER A 3 18.30 5.28 20.06
N ARG A 4 18.31 5.24 18.75
CA ARG A 4 19.27 5.94 17.87
C ARG A 4 19.12 7.47 17.92
N TYR A 5 18.30 8.00 18.81
CA TYR A 5 17.99 9.44 18.89
C TYR A 5 18.55 10.08 20.15
N THR A 6 19.86 10.05 20.29
CA THR A 6 20.54 10.84 21.30
C THR A 6 21.45 11.85 20.63
N GLY A 7 20.95 13.07 20.40
CA GLY A 7 21.79 14.17 19.96
C GLY A 7 21.20 14.96 18.79
N ALA A 8 21.66 16.18 18.62
CA ALA A 8 21.25 17.17 17.65
C ALA A 8 21.65 16.86 16.18
N ASP A 9 21.91 15.59 15.84
CA ASP A 9 22.43 15.22 14.53
C ASP A 9 21.30 14.98 13.53
N GLU A 10 21.50 15.45 12.31
CA GLU A 10 20.63 15.20 11.16
C GLU A 10 20.92 13.79 10.61
N TYR A 11 19.89 12.94 10.48
CA TYR A 11 20.03 11.58 9.96
C TYR A 11 19.31 11.42 8.62
N PRO A 12 19.81 10.56 7.70
CA PRO A 12 19.04 10.19 6.52
C PRO A 12 17.71 9.55 6.94
N ILE A 13 16.64 9.84 6.20
CA ILE A 13 15.33 9.26 6.50
C ILE A 13 15.35 7.75 6.31
N ILE A 14 15.96 7.27 5.22
CA ILE A 14 16.26 5.86 4.98
C ILE A 14 17.77 5.77 4.76
N SER A 15 18.42 4.75 5.32
CA SER A 15 19.86 4.54 5.08
C SER A 15 20.11 4.17 3.61
N ASP A 16 21.27 4.55 3.08
CA ASP A 16 21.64 4.19 1.71
C ASP A 16 21.72 2.67 1.52
N GLU A 17 22.12 1.94 2.56
CA GLU A 17 22.18 0.48 2.57
C GLU A 17 20.78 -0.12 2.44
N SER A 18 19.84 0.22 3.37
CA SER A 18 18.45 -0.26 3.32
C SER A 18 17.75 0.11 2.03
N LEU A 19 18.01 1.31 1.49
CA LEU A 19 17.45 1.76 0.22
C LEU A 19 17.99 0.95 -0.97
N SER A 20 19.29 0.72 -1.01
CA SER A 20 19.95 -0.06 -2.09
C SER A 20 19.46 -1.51 -2.10
N GLU A 21 19.39 -2.15 -0.93
CA GLU A 21 18.89 -3.52 -0.79
C GLU A 21 17.41 -3.66 -1.16
N SER A 22 16.63 -2.62 -0.90
CA SER A 22 15.22 -2.60 -1.30
C SER A 22 15.00 -2.51 -2.82
N CYS A 23 15.96 -2.02 -3.60
CA CYS A 23 15.85 -1.90 -5.06
C CYS A 23 16.10 -3.24 -5.79
N CYS A 24 15.42 -4.29 -5.40
CA CYS A 24 15.67 -5.67 -5.83
C CYS A 24 14.59 -6.26 -6.76
N LEU A 25 13.44 -5.58 -6.95
CA LEU A 25 12.35 -6.09 -7.77
C LEU A 25 12.66 -5.94 -9.26
N GLN A 26 12.95 -7.04 -9.94
CA GLN A 26 13.40 -7.06 -11.32
C GLN A 26 12.32 -6.69 -12.33
N SER A 27 11.07 -7.07 -12.09
CA SER A 27 9.97 -6.83 -13.02
C SER A 27 8.84 -6.05 -12.34
N MET A 28 8.38 -5.00 -13.01
CA MET A 28 7.14 -4.35 -12.62
C MET A 28 5.93 -5.28 -12.85
N GLU A 29 4.80 -4.96 -12.21
CA GLU A 29 3.54 -5.68 -12.41
C GLU A 29 2.96 -5.34 -13.79
N ARG A 30 2.33 -6.34 -14.42
CA ARG A 30 1.62 -6.11 -15.67
C ARG A 30 0.36 -5.31 -15.39
N GLN A 31 0.20 -4.21 -16.11
CA GLN A 31 -1.05 -3.47 -16.10
C GLN A 31 -2.13 -4.29 -16.84
N HIS A 32 -3.30 -4.43 -16.23
CA HIS A 32 -4.44 -5.01 -16.91
C HIS A 32 -5.09 -3.92 -17.75
N CYS A 33 -4.81 -3.94 -19.06
CA CYS A 33 -5.58 -3.13 -20.02
C CYS A 33 -6.95 -3.77 -20.31
N CYS A 34 -7.38 -4.74 -19.51
CA CYS A 34 -8.53 -5.56 -19.80
C CYS A 34 -9.75 -5.05 -19.09
N LYS A 35 -10.85 -5.13 -19.79
CA LYS A 35 -12.20 -4.83 -19.33
C LYS A 35 -12.40 -5.32 -17.88
N TYR A 36 -12.93 -4.46 -17.05
CA TYR A 36 -13.50 -4.80 -15.76
C TYR A 36 -14.40 -6.02 -15.93
N SER A 37 -13.92 -7.17 -15.60
CA SER A 37 -14.60 -8.43 -15.92
C SER A 37 -15.25 -9.02 -14.71
N GLY A 38 -15.27 -8.42 -13.56
CA GLY A 38 -15.88 -9.01 -12.36
C GLY A 38 -15.44 -10.45 -12.05
N ASN A 39 -14.47 -10.96 -12.80
CA ASN A 39 -13.98 -12.33 -12.65
C ASN A 39 -13.12 -12.40 -11.39
N LYS A 40 -13.64 -13.11 -10.43
CA LYS A 40 -13.09 -13.43 -9.11
C LYS A 40 -11.89 -14.37 -9.16
N THR A 41 -10.90 -14.13 -9.99
CA THR A 41 -9.64 -14.84 -9.89
C THR A 41 -8.73 -14.12 -8.92
N ASP A 42 -9.17 -14.06 -7.69
CA ASP A 42 -8.41 -13.48 -6.60
C ASP A 42 -7.31 -14.40 -6.15
N PRO A 43 -6.09 -13.93 -6.16
CA PRO A 43 -5.18 -14.37 -5.11
C PRO A 43 -5.68 -13.73 -3.80
N LYS A 44 -6.41 -14.49 -3.00
CA LYS A 44 -7.02 -14.07 -1.69
C LYS A 44 -6.02 -13.39 -0.73
N ASP A 45 -4.74 -13.39 -1.07
CA ASP A 45 -3.62 -12.95 -0.24
C ASP A 45 -2.85 -11.78 -0.83
N VAL A 46 -3.37 -11.14 -1.88
CA VAL A 46 -2.75 -9.98 -2.53
C VAL A 46 -3.69 -8.77 -2.51
N ILE A 47 -3.15 -7.62 -2.10
CA ILE A 47 -3.85 -6.33 -2.09
C ILE A 47 -3.02 -5.35 -2.91
N TYR A 48 -3.68 -4.47 -3.67
CA TYR A 48 -3.04 -3.36 -4.35
C TYR A 48 -3.42 -2.04 -3.69
N ILE A 49 -2.48 -1.10 -3.62
CA ILE A 49 -2.72 0.26 -3.16
C ILE A 49 -2.16 1.23 -4.19
N VAL A 50 -3.04 1.95 -4.85
CA VAL A 50 -2.68 3.10 -5.68
C VAL A 50 -2.51 4.29 -4.74
N CYS A 51 -1.30 4.81 -4.62
CA CYS A 51 -0.99 5.96 -3.77
C CYS A 51 -0.76 7.19 -4.64
N TYR A 52 -1.30 8.34 -4.21
CA TYR A 52 -1.32 9.53 -5.02
C TYR A 52 -1.03 10.79 -4.20
N ASP A 53 0.00 11.52 -4.62
CA ASP A 53 0.32 12.86 -4.12
C ASP A 53 -0.23 13.90 -5.10
N VAL A 54 -1.13 14.74 -4.60
CA VAL A 54 -1.91 15.66 -5.41
C VAL A 54 -1.15 16.97 -5.56
N SER A 55 -1.04 17.48 -6.77
CA SER A 55 -0.55 18.84 -7.05
C SER A 55 -1.55 19.61 -7.91
N TYR A 56 -1.48 20.94 -7.87
CA TYR A 56 -2.31 21.82 -8.69
C TYR A 56 -1.45 22.82 -9.46
N GLU A 57 -2.01 23.41 -10.52
CA GLU A 57 -1.28 24.20 -11.50
C GLU A 57 -0.56 25.41 -10.90
N ASP A 58 -1.13 26.05 -9.88
CA ASP A 58 -0.54 27.22 -9.19
C ASP A 58 0.57 26.83 -8.20
N ALA A 59 0.73 25.53 -7.92
CA ALA A 59 1.82 25.06 -7.09
C ALA A 59 3.13 25.20 -7.85
N LYS A 60 4.12 25.86 -7.24
CA LYS A 60 5.50 26.10 -7.70
C LYS A 60 5.87 25.42 -9.02
N LYS A 61 6.43 26.15 -9.96
CA LYS A 61 6.77 25.78 -11.37
C LYS A 61 7.24 24.34 -11.67
N ASN A 62 7.54 23.51 -10.67
CA ASN A 62 8.07 22.15 -10.82
C ASN A 62 7.28 21.10 -10.02
N ALA A 63 6.16 21.44 -9.40
CA ALA A 63 5.34 20.45 -8.67
C ALA A 63 4.72 19.47 -9.66
N LYS A 64 4.70 18.19 -9.29
CA LYS A 64 4.14 17.11 -10.08
C LYS A 64 3.10 16.35 -9.26
N CYS A 65 2.13 15.80 -9.95
CA CYS A 65 1.34 14.74 -9.38
C CYS A 65 2.13 13.44 -9.45
N ALA A 66 2.33 12.78 -8.34
CA ALA A 66 3.03 11.51 -8.30
C ALA A 66 2.07 10.38 -7.94
N VAL A 67 2.22 9.24 -8.59
CA VAL A 67 1.40 8.07 -8.38
C VAL A 67 2.27 6.82 -8.32
N GLY A 68 2.05 6.00 -7.28
CA GLY A 68 2.69 4.70 -7.16
C GLY A 68 1.67 3.60 -6.93
N VAL A 69 2.07 2.35 -7.19
CA VAL A 69 1.24 1.19 -6.90
C VAL A 69 2.02 0.21 -6.06
N TRP A 70 1.54 -0.01 -4.85
CA TRP A 70 2.01 -1.03 -3.96
C TRP A 70 1.24 -2.33 -4.17
N LYS A 71 1.96 -3.43 -4.23
CA LYS A 71 1.42 -4.78 -4.11
C LYS A 71 1.78 -5.30 -2.73
N LEU A 72 0.78 -5.66 -1.96
CA LEU A 72 0.92 -6.26 -0.65
C LEU A 72 0.67 -7.76 -0.77
N THR A 73 1.67 -8.57 -0.47
CA THR A 73 1.54 -10.03 -0.45
C THR A 73 1.61 -10.51 0.99
N LYS A 74 0.60 -11.25 1.41
CA LYS A 74 0.55 -11.81 2.76
C LYS A 74 1.70 -12.78 2.98
N GLN A 75 2.39 -12.66 4.11
CA GLN A 75 3.43 -13.56 4.56
C GLN A 75 2.87 -14.53 5.60
N ASP A 76 3.16 -15.83 5.43
CA ASP A 76 2.66 -16.87 6.33
C ASP A 76 3.42 -16.99 7.65
N ASP A 77 4.44 -16.15 7.88
CA ASP A 77 5.23 -16.18 9.10
C ASP A 77 4.47 -15.53 10.26
N PHE A 78 3.83 -16.37 11.09
CA PHE A 78 3.08 -15.96 12.28
C PHE A 78 3.94 -15.28 13.36
N LEU A 79 5.24 -15.38 13.29
CA LEU A 79 6.17 -14.76 14.27
C LEU A 79 6.50 -13.32 13.88
N LYS A 80 6.30 -12.93 12.62
CA LYS A 80 6.54 -11.56 12.17
C LYS A 80 5.34 -10.66 12.50
N ARG A 81 5.65 -9.46 13.00
CA ARG A 81 4.62 -8.41 13.18
C ARG A 81 4.15 -7.85 11.85
N ASP A 82 5.06 -7.82 10.87
CA ASP A 82 4.81 -7.31 9.53
C ASP A 82 4.26 -8.45 8.66
N ARG A 83 2.97 -8.41 8.42
CA ARG A 83 2.21 -9.48 7.76
C ARG A 83 2.22 -9.38 6.25
N TYR A 84 2.63 -8.24 5.72
CA TYR A 84 2.70 -8.01 4.28
C TYR A 84 4.12 -7.70 3.82
N LEU A 85 4.57 -8.37 2.76
CA LEU A 85 5.64 -7.88 1.91
C LEU A 85 5.08 -6.76 1.03
N LYS A 86 5.73 -5.60 1.00
CA LYS A 86 5.29 -4.40 0.28
C LYS A 86 6.19 -4.20 -0.93
N GLN A 87 5.65 -4.41 -2.13
CA GLN A 87 6.37 -4.28 -3.39
C GLN A 87 5.87 -3.06 -4.16
N LEU A 88 6.70 -2.08 -4.41
CA LEU A 88 6.36 -0.96 -5.30
C LEU A 88 6.50 -1.44 -6.75
N VAL A 89 5.38 -1.88 -7.32
CA VAL A 89 5.33 -2.56 -8.61
C VAL A 89 5.17 -1.62 -9.80
N TRP A 90 4.84 -0.35 -9.55
CA TRP A 90 4.72 0.68 -10.57
C TRP A 90 4.82 2.07 -9.94
N LEU A 91 5.44 3.01 -10.67
CA LEU A 91 5.61 4.41 -10.24
C LEU A 91 5.65 5.32 -11.48
N ASP A 92 4.92 6.43 -11.41
CA ASP A 92 4.91 7.45 -12.45
C ASP A 92 4.65 8.84 -11.86
N ASP A 93 4.88 9.88 -12.64
CA ASP A 93 4.51 11.26 -12.35
C ASP A 93 4.03 11.98 -13.61
N TRP A 94 3.28 13.03 -13.42
CA TRP A 94 2.85 13.90 -14.52
C TRP A 94 2.66 15.34 -14.06
N PRO A 95 2.72 16.33 -14.98
CA PRO A 95 2.34 17.70 -14.67
C PRO A 95 0.91 17.75 -14.13
N PRO A 96 0.60 18.66 -13.19
CA PRO A 96 -0.75 18.80 -12.67
C PRO A 96 -1.73 19.07 -13.81
N PRO A 97 -2.82 18.31 -13.92
CA PRO A 97 -3.92 18.64 -14.83
C PRO A 97 -4.65 19.91 -14.37
N ASP A 98 -5.29 20.58 -15.31
CA ASP A 98 -5.96 21.88 -15.13
C ASP A 98 -7.03 21.91 -14.02
N ASN A 99 -7.61 20.74 -13.69
CA ASN A 99 -8.67 20.67 -12.67
C ASN A 99 -8.74 19.31 -11.97
N ALA A 100 -9.44 19.28 -10.83
CA ALA A 100 -9.60 18.09 -10.01
C ALA A 100 -10.27 16.93 -10.75
N MET A 101 -11.26 17.21 -11.59
CA MET A 101 -11.97 16.19 -12.39
C MET A 101 -11.02 15.45 -13.34
N LYS A 102 -10.11 16.15 -14.01
CA LYS A 102 -9.10 15.51 -14.87
C LYS A 102 -8.14 14.65 -14.06
N GLN A 103 -7.75 15.11 -12.86
CA GLN A 103 -6.94 14.32 -11.94
C GLN A 103 -7.68 13.06 -11.48
N ALA A 104 -8.94 13.19 -11.06
CA ALA A 104 -9.78 12.08 -10.65
C ALA A 104 -9.91 11.01 -11.76
N ARG A 105 -10.18 11.43 -13.00
CA ARG A 105 -10.23 10.50 -14.15
C ARG A 105 -8.92 9.77 -14.38
N LYS A 106 -7.80 10.50 -14.33
CA LYS A 106 -6.48 9.91 -14.53
C LYS A 106 -6.10 8.94 -13.41
N LEU A 107 -6.41 9.29 -12.16
CA LEU A 107 -6.20 8.42 -11.02
C LEU A 107 -7.08 7.16 -11.07
N LYS A 108 -8.35 7.32 -11.45
CA LYS A 108 -9.30 6.20 -11.61
C LYS A 108 -8.86 5.26 -12.75
N ASP A 109 -8.29 5.79 -13.83
CA ASP A 109 -7.69 4.98 -14.89
C ASP A 109 -6.50 4.14 -14.37
N VAL A 110 -5.59 4.74 -13.57
CA VAL A 110 -4.52 3.97 -12.93
C VAL A 110 -5.08 2.91 -12.00
N TRP A 111 -6.04 3.25 -11.13
CA TRP A 111 -6.69 2.28 -10.27
C TRP A 111 -7.27 1.11 -11.06
N TYR A 112 -7.99 1.38 -12.14
CA TYR A 112 -8.60 0.36 -12.98
C TYR A 112 -7.58 -0.61 -13.61
N ARG A 113 -6.39 -0.11 -13.99
CA ARG A 113 -5.31 -0.94 -14.54
C ARG A 113 -4.78 -1.99 -13.57
N PHE A 114 -4.99 -1.79 -12.28
CA PHE A 114 -4.56 -2.70 -11.21
C PHE A 114 -5.73 -3.36 -10.48
N CYS A 115 -6.94 -3.29 -11.03
CA CYS A 115 -8.10 -4.00 -10.52
C CYS A 115 -8.17 -5.41 -11.06
N PHE A 116 -8.03 -6.40 -10.18
CA PHE A 116 -8.06 -7.82 -10.56
C PHE A 116 -9.33 -8.54 -10.07
N ASP A 117 -10.04 -7.99 -9.12
CA ASP A 117 -11.16 -8.62 -8.39
C ASP A 117 -12.45 -7.79 -8.41
N GLY A 118 -12.60 -6.96 -9.41
CA GLY A 118 -13.70 -6.01 -9.44
C GLY A 118 -13.46 -4.80 -8.53
N GLY A 119 -12.23 -4.55 -8.06
CA GLY A 119 -11.82 -3.40 -7.27
C GLY A 119 -11.87 -3.60 -5.76
N ASN A 120 -12.31 -4.76 -5.27
CA ASN A 120 -12.47 -4.99 -3.83
C ASN A 120 -11.15 -5.10 -3.06
N THR A 121 -10.05 -5.45 -3.72
CA THR A 121 -8.71 -5.55 -3.12
C THR A 121 -7.73 -4.53 -3.69
N THR A 122 -8.22 -3.51 -4.39
CA THR A 122 -7.41 -2.41 -4.94
C THR A 122 -7.88 -1.09 -4.34
N TYR A 123 -7.10 -0.55 -3.44
CA TYR A 123 -7.40 0.66 -2.69
C TYR A 123 -6.71 1.88 -3.28
N ILE A 124 -7.19 3.08 -2.92
CA ILE A 124 -6.56 4.36 -3.25
C ILE A 124 -6.18 5.07 -1.95
N ALA A 125 -4.89 5.34 -1.74
CA ALA A 125 -4.39 6.22 -0.69
C ALA A 125 -4.05 7.59 -1.30
N ILE A 126 -4.72 8.66 -0.89
CA ILE A 126 -4.60 9.97 -1.51
C ILE A 126 -4.43 11.06 -0.45
N ASP A 127 -3.66 12.11 -0.76
CA ASP A 127 -3.65 13.32 0.07
C ASP A 127 -5.07 13.88 0.23
N GLY A 128 -5.55 13.94 1.47
CA GLY A 128 -6.90 14.40 1.83
C GLY A 128 -6.99 15.90 2.14
N TRP A 129 -5.92 16.67 1.97
CA TRP A 129 -5.90 18.11 2.25
C TRP A 129 -6.22 18.95 1.04
N GLN A 130 -6.83 20.13 1.30
CA GLN A 130 -7.05 21.18 0.31
C GLN A 130 -7.54 20.65 -1.05
N TYR A 131 -6.68 20.71 -2.06
CA TYR A 131 -7.02 20.30 -3.42
C TYR A 131 -7.29 18.79 -3.56
N GLY A 132 -6.64 17.98 -2.74
CA GLY A 132 -6.91 16.53 -2.68
C GLY A 132 -8.35 16.22 -2.31
N LYS A 133 -8.98 17.04 -1.47
CA LYS A 133 -10.41 16.92 -1.16
C LYS A 133 -11.28 17.02 -2.40
N ALA A 134 -11.01 17.99 -3.28
CA ALA A 134 -11.76 18.14 -4.53
C ALA A 134 -11.58 16.94 -5.48
N VAL A 135 -10.38 16.36 -5.54
CA VAL A 135 -10.13 15.13 -6.32
C VAL A 135 -10.92 13.94 -5.75
N ILE A 136 -10.99 13.82 -4.41
CA ILE A 136 -11.78 12.77 -3.75
C ILE A 136 -13.27 12.94 -4.06
N GLU A 137 -13.81 14.17 -3.93
CA GLU A 137 -15.19 14.46 -4.23
C GLU A 137 -15.56 14.14 -5.70
N ASP A 138 -14.61 14.33 -6.63
CA ASP A 138 -14.81 13.99 -8.03
C ASP A 138 -14.71 12.46 -8.27
N LEU A 139 -13.84 11.74 -7.55
CA LEU A 139 -13.80 10.26 -7.61
C LEU A 139 -15.10 9.60 -7.11
N MET A 140 -15.81 10.27 -6.20
CA MET A 140 -17.09 9.80 -5.67
C MET A 140 -18.27 9.99 -6.61
N LYS A 141 -18.09 10.72 -7.71
CA LYS A 141 -19.11 10.93 -8.74
C LYS A 141 -19.04 9.84 -9.82
N ASP A 142 -20.15 9.63 -10.50
CA ASP A 142 -20.12 8.93 -11.78
C ASP A 142 -19.38 9.80 -12.80
N LEU A 143 -18.24 9.30 -13.29
CA LEU A 143 -17.41 10.01 -14.25
C LEU A 143 -17.81 9.73 -15.72
N GLY A 144 -18.84 8.92 -15.93
CA GLY A 144 -19.28 8.51 -17.27
C GLY A 144 -18.29 7.60 -17.99
N ASP A 145 -17.44 6.89 -17.23
CA ASP A 145 -16.38 6.01 -17.72
C ASP A 145 -16.79 4.53 -17.73
N GLY A 146 -18.04 4.24 -17.34
CA GLY A 146 -18.57 2.88 -17.22
C GLY A 146 -18.03 2.12 -15.99
N LEU A 147 -17.31 2.80 -15.10
CA LEU A 147 -16.82 2.24 -13.84
C LEU A 147 -17.65 2.78 -12.67
N PRO A 148 -17.82 1.99 -11.60
CA PRO A 148 -18.59 2.43 -10.45
C PRO A 148 -17.98 3.70 -9.83
N PRO A 149 -18.77 4.58 -9.19
CA PRO A 149 -18.28 5.60 -8.31
C PRO A 149 -17.46 4.98 -7.18
N LEU A 150 -16.52 5.73 -6.64
CA LEU A 150 -15.70 5.27 -5.53
C LEU A 150 -16.13 6.00 -4.25
N CYS A 151 -15.99 5.38 -3.09
CA CYS A 151 -16.26 6.06 -1.83
C CYS A 151 -15.17 5.79 -0.78
N ILE A 152 -15.27 6.49 0.34
CA ILE A 152 -14.28 6.42 1.41
C ILE A 152 -14.40 5.09 2.16
N LEU A 153 -13.25 4.48 2.45
CA LEU A 153 -13.16 3.20 3.15
C LEU A 153 -13.77 3.25 4.56
N ASP A 154 -13.57 4.35 5.28
CA ASP A 154 -14.10 4.57 6.63
C ASP A 154 -15.22 5.63 6.58
N HIS A 155 -16.44 5.23 6.51
CA HIS A 155 -17.68 6.00 6.29
C HIS A 155 -17.96 7.19 7.23
N THR A 156 -16.97 7.81 7.84
CA THR A 156 -17.19 8.92 8.79
C THR A 156 -17.30 10.30 8.16
N GLU A 157 -16.66 10.49 7.00
CA GLU A 157 -16.69 11.74 6.24
C GLU A 157 -17.27 11.48 4.84
N TYR A 158 -17.89 12.48 4.24
CA TYR A 158 -18.43 12.43 2.87
C TYR A 158 -19.64 11.50 2.64
N VAL A 159 -20.25 10.94 3.68
CA VAL A 159 -21.43 10.05 3.55
C VAL A 159 -22.52 10.65 2.67
N ALA A 160 -22.72 11.97 2.74
CA ALA A 160 -23.71 12.68 1.92
C ALA A 160 -23.40 12.69 0.41
N LEU A 161 -22.19 12.32 0.01
CA LEU A 161 -21.75 12.27 -1.39
C LEU A 161 -21.72 10.84 -1.95
N GLU A 162 -21.94 9.84 -1.11
CA GLU A 162 -21.95 8.45 -1.54
C GLU A 162 -23.12 8.18 -2.48
N GLN A 163 -22.85 7.46 -3.55
CA GLN A 163 -23.83 7.03 -4.52
C GLN A 163 -24.09 5.53 -4.41
N ASP A 164 -25.26 5.11 -4.80
CA ASP A 164 -25.62 3.69 -4.83
C ASP A 164 -24.63 2.91 -5.72
N GLY A 165 -24.10 1.81 -5.20
CA GLY A 165 -23.11 0.99 -5.90
C GLY A 165 -21.68 1.51 -5.86
N SER A 166 -21.39 2.55 -5.07
CA SER A 166 -20.03 3.03 -4.84
C SER A 166 -19.15 1.98 -4.17
N LEU A 167 -17.86 1.94 -4.55
CA LEU A 167 -16.87 1.03 -3.96
C LEU A 167 -16.11 1.73 -2.82
N PRO A 168 -16.09 1.18 -1.58
CA PRO A 168 -15.43 1.78 -0.42
C PRO A 168 -13.93 1.49 -0.42
N ILE A 169 -13.17 2.19 -1.25
CA ILE A 169 -11.74 1.92 -1.48
C ILE A 169 -10.84 3.16 -1.31
N ILE A 170 -11.39 4.35 -1.14
CA ILE A 170 -10.59 5.57 -0.98
C ILE A 170 -10.20 5.74 0.49
N TYR A 171 -8.92 5.94 0.75
CA TYR A 171 -8.37 6.28 2.05
C TYR A 171 -7.68 7.65 2.02
N PRO A 172 -8.34 8.70 2.51
CA PRO A 172 -7.75 10.03 2.61
C PRO A 172 -6.65 10.05 3.66
N ILE A 173 -5.48 10.52 3.29
CA ILE A 173 -4.36 10.75 4.20
C ILE A 173 -4.42 12.22 4.64
N LYS A 174 -4.54 12.44 5.93
CA LYS A 174 -4.42 13.78 6.51
C LYS A 174 -3.03 13.89 7.12
N ALA A 175 -2.07 14.32 6.31
CA ALA A 175 -0.73 14.67 6.79
C ALA A 175 -0.78 16.07 7.42
N GLY A 176 -0.15 16.21 8.58
CA GLY A 176 -0.11 17.48 9.31
C GLY A 176 -1.18 17.56 10.41
N GLY A 177 -0.72 17.79 11.61
CA GLY A 177 -1.50 18.04 12.81
C GLY A 177 -0.61 18.71 13.85
N SER A 178 -1.17 19.57 14.68
CA SER A 178 -0.48 20.10 15.88
C SER A 178 -0.86 19.19 17.06
N GLY A 179 -0.03 18.21 17.38
CA GLY A 179 -0.29 17.33 18.52
C GLY A 179 0.89 16.42 18.86
N VAL A 180 0.76 15.68 19.95
CA VAL A 180 1.81 14.77 20.48
C VAL A 180 2.16 13.64 19.47
N THR A 181 1.30 13.35 18.51
CA THR A 181 1.54 12.42 17.40
C THR A 181 1.28 13.13 16.09
N ASP A 182 2.34 13.65 15.47
CA ASP A 182 2.28 14.14 14.10
C ASP A 182 2.12 12.92 13.17
N PRO A 183 1.03 12.83 12.38
CA PRO A 183 0.81 11.73 11.45
C PRO A 183 1.95 11.56 10.44
N ASP A 184 2.63 12.62 10.04
CA ASP A 184 3.77 12.57 9.13
C ASP A 184 4.96 11.87 9.77
N VAL A 185 5.25 12.16 11.05
CA VAL A 185 6.29 11.48 11.83
C VAL A 185 6.00 9.98 11.95
N GLU A 186 4.75 9.61 12.21
CA GLU A 186 4.37 8.18 12.27
C GLU A 186 4.57 7.48 10.93
N MET A 187 4.19 8.13 9.82
CA MET A 187 4.38 7.58 8.48
C MET A 187 5.86 7.37 8.17
N ILE A 188 6.71 8.34 8.50
CA ILE A 188 8.15 8.24 8.28
C ILE A 188 8.75 7.11 9.12
N ARG A 189 8.42 7.03 10.42
CA ARG A 189 8.89 5.96 11.30
C ARG A 189 8.47 4.57 10.83
N TYR A 190 7.24 4.46 10.36
CA TYR A 190 6.77 3.20 9.80
C TYR A 190 7.55 2.86 8.53
N ALA A 191 7.73 3.81 7.61
CA ALA A 191 8.53 3.60 6.41
C ALA A 191 9.96 3.16 6.76
N GLN A 192 10.67 3.88 7.66
CA GLN A 192 12.00 3.50 8.14
C GLN A 192 12.03 2.05 8.63
N THR A 193 11.10 1.68 9.51
CA THR A 193 11.01 0.32 10.04
C THR A 193 10.82 -0.72 8.94
N GLN A 194 10.01 -0.41 7.92
CA GLN A 194 9.74 -1.35 6.83
C GLN A 194 10.96 -1.54 5.92
N PHE A 195 11.71 -0.47 5.64
CA PHE A 195 12.96 -0.54 4.89
C PHE A 195 14.04 -1.31 5.68
N ASP A 196 14.25 -0.97 6.96
CA ASP A 196 15.25 -1.61 7.82
C ASP A 196 14.95 -3.11 8.07
N ASN A 197 13.69 -3.50 8.04
CA ASN A 197 13.27 -4.91 8.17
C ASN A 197 13.20 -5.67 6.83
N HIS A 198 13.63 -5.06 5.72
CA HIS A 198 13.57 -5.63 4.35
C HIS A 198 12.17 -6.09 3.92
N ASN A 199 11.13 -5.43 4.45
CA ASN A 199 9.73 -5.68 4.09
C ASN A 199 9.24 -4.81 2.93
N VAL A 200 10.12 -3.99 2.37
CA VAL A 200 9.88 -3.14 1.20
C VAL A 200 10.76 -3.61 0.06
N GLN A 201 10.17 -3.73 -1.12
CA GLN A 201 10.88 -3.96 -2.36
C GLN A 201 10.49 -2.88 -3.37
N LEU A 202 11.48 -2.24 -3.95
CA LEU A 202 11.35 -1.26 -5.03
C LEU A 202 11.83 -1.89 -6.34
N LEU A 203 11.37 -1.34 -7.47
CA LEU A 203 11.89 -1.74 -8.78
C LEU A 203 13.40 -1.51 -8.85
N THR A 204 14.10 -2.37 -9.58
CA THR A 204 15.53 -2.22 -9.79
C THR A 204 15.88 -0.83 -10.39
N MET A 205 16.95 -0.24 -9.93
CA MET A 205 17.47 1.01 -10.52
C MET A 205 18.14 0.80 -11.89
N ASN A 206 18.43 -0.46 -12.26
CA ASN A 206 18.92 -0.79 -13.58
C ASN A 206 17.77 -0.90 -14.58
N THR A 207 17.46 0.22 -15.23
CA THR A 207 16.35 0.32 -16.17
C THR A 207 16.42 -0.73 -17.28
N ARG A 208 17.62 -1.00 -17.82
CA ARG A 208 17.79 -1.97 -18.90
C ARG A 208 17.44 -3.39 -18.45
N GLU A 209 17.98 -3.83 -17.32
CA GLU A 209 17.68 -5.14 -16.76
C GLU A 209 16.17 -5.28 -16.44
N GLY A 210 15.58 -4.22 -15.90
CA GLY A 210 14.14 -4.19 -15.61
C GLY A 210 13.28 -4.35 -16.86
N VAL A 211 13.60 -3.62 -17.92
CA VAL A 211 12.89 -3.73 -19.22
C VAL A 211 13.04 -5.13 -19.80
N GLU A 212 14.25 -5.67 -19.83
CA GLU A 212 14.51 -7.02 -20.33
C GLU A 212 13.80 -8.10 -19.51
N ALA A 213 13.79 -7.98 -18.18
CA ALA A 213 13.09 -8.89 -17.27
C ALA A 213 11.58 -8.85 -17.51
N TYR A 214 10.99 -7.66 -17.63
CA TYR A 214 9.57 -7.48 -17.90
C TYR A 214 9.17 -8.06 -19.26
N LYS A 215 9.92 -7.74 -20.33
CA LYS A 215 9.66 -8.25 -21.68
C LYS A 215 9.73 -9.78 -21.72
N ARG A 216 10.73 -10.38 -21.04
CA ARG A 216 10.89 -11.84 -20.94
C ARG A 216 9.73 -12.49 -20.22
N LEU A 217 9.32 -11.93 -19.06
CA LEU A 217 8.24 -12.46 -18.24
C LEU A 217 6.90 -12.45 -18.99
N HIS A 218 6.63 -11.37 -19.73
CA HIS A 218 5.36 -11.17 -20.43
C HIS A 218 5.40 -11.53 -21.92
N LYS A 219 6.53 -12.09 -22.40
CA LYS A 219 6.73 -12.50 -23.79
C LYS A 219 6.49 -11.37 -24.81
N ILE A 220 6.87 -10.15 -24.44
CA ILE A 220 6.74 -8.97 -25.30
C ILE A 220 7.95 -8.91 -26.24
N LYS A 221 7.70 -8.79 -27.55
CA LYS A 221 8.74 -8.69 -28.59
C LYS A 221 8.82 -7.29 -29.21
N ASP A 222 7.86 -6.43 -28.88
CA ASP A 222 7.74 -5.10 -29.44
C ASP A 222 8.68 -4.14 -28.73
N ASP A 223 9.57 -3.51 -29.47
CA ASP A 223 10.54 -2.54 -28.96
C ASP A 223 9.95 -1.13 -28.86
N ASP A 224 8.84 -0.85 -29.55
CA ASP A 224 8.17 0.45 -29.47
C ASP A 224 7.60 0.74 -28.06
N LEU A 225 7.38 -0.31 -27.27
CA LEU A 225 6.92 -0.21 -25.89
C LEU A 225 8.05 0.04 -24.88
N ASP A 226 9.31 -0.03 -25.28
CA ASP A 226 10.45 0.06 -24.36
C ASP A 226 10.45 1.33 -23.53
N TYR A 227 10.07 2.47 -24.12
CA TYR A 227 9.98 3.72 -23.38
C TYR A 227 8.92 3.67 -22.27
N GLN A 228 7.74 3.11 -22.55
CA GLN A 228 6.67 2.98 -21.57
C GLN A 228 7.05 2.00 -20.45
N ILE A 229 7.70 0.89 -20.82
CA ILE A 229 8.20 -0.12 -19.87
C ILE A 229 9.33 0.45 -19.02
N ALA A 230 10.24 1.24 -19.60
CA ALA A 230 11.37 1.84 -18.90
C ALA A 230 10.97 2.89 -17.85
N ARG A 231 9.86 3.58 -18.06
CA ARG A 231 9.46 4.74 -17.28
C ARG A 231 9.30 4.45 -15.77
N PRO A 232 8.63 3.41 -15.28
CA PRO A 232 8.54 3.10 -13.84
C PRO A 232 9.92 2.85 -13.20
N TYR A 233 10.87 2.25 -13.90
CA TYR A 233 12.23 2.05 -13.39
C TYR A 233 13.01 3.36 -13.30
N GLN A 234 12.86 4.24 -14.29
CA GLN A 234 13.45 5.59 -14.25
C GLN A 234 12.88 6.39 -13.08
N LYS A 235 11.57 6.30 -12.85
CA LYS A 235 10.90 6.95 -11.72
C LYS A 235 11.33 6.37 -10.38
N THR A 236 11.62 5.10 -10.29
CA THR A 236 12.20 4.51 -9.07
C THR A 236 13.61 5.03 -8.79
N ARG A 237 14.43 5.27 -9.82
CA ARG A 237 15.72 5.94 -9.65
C ARG A 237 15.57 7.39 -9.17
N GLU A 238 14.62 8.14 -9.74
CA GLU A 238 14.29 9.50 -9.27
C GLU A 238 13.80 9.48 -7.81
N LEU A 239 12.96 8.52 -7.44
CA LEU A 239 12.50 8.31 -6.07
C LEU A 239 13.67 8.05 -5.11
N SER A 240 14.62 7.19 -5.49
CA SER A 240 15.82 6.94 -4.68
C SER A 240 16.58 8.24 -4.42
N GLY A 241 16.78 9.07 -5.44
CA GLY A 241 17.38 10.40 -5.29
C GLY A 241 16.56 11.35 -4.41
N GLN A 242 15.20 11.28 -4.45
CA GLN A 242 14.35 12.04 -3.54
C GLN A 242 14.56 11.61 -2.09
N ILE A 243 14.58 10.31 -1.82
CA ILE A 243 14.78 9.76 -0.46
C ILE A 243 16.16 10.15 0.08
N GLN A 244 17.22 10.01 -0.71
CA GLN A 244 18.57 10.40 -0.33
C GLN A 244 18.73 11.90 -0.07
N ASN A 245 17.87 12.74 -0.67
CA ASN A 245 17.81 14.18 -0.44
C ASN A 245 17.08 14.58 0.84
N LEU A 246 16.61 13.61 1.63
CA LEU A 246 15.80 13.86 2.84
C LEU A 246 16.55 13.48 4.11
N LYS A 247 16.42 14.33 5.11
CA LYS A 247 16.94 14.10 6.44
C LYS A 247 15.85 14.28 7.50
N ALA A 248 15.93 13.48 8.54
CA ALA A 248 15.18 13.69 9.76
C ALA A 248 15.92 14.72 10.64
N VAL A 249 15.22 15.79 11.01
CA VAL A 249 15.75 16.86 11.86
C VAL A 249 14.92 16.90 13.13
N PRO A 250 15.53 16.88 14.32
CA PRO A 250 14.80 16.98 15.58
C PRO A 250 13.85 18.19 15.59
N SER A 251 12.61 17.98 16.01
CA SER A 251 11.56 19.02 16.07
C SER A 251 10.62 18.71 17.23
N GLY A 252 10.70 19.49 18.32
CA GLY A 252 9.89 19.27 19.52
C GLY A 252 10.07 17.84 20.10
N ALA A 253 8.98 17.13 20.31
CA ALA A 253 8.99 15.76 20.82
C ALA A 253 9.22 14.68 19.72
N GLY A 254 9.51 15.08 18.49
CA GLY A 254 9.69 14.19 17.35
C GLY A 254 10.79 14.70 16.41
N PHE A 255 10.56 14.50 15.13
CA PHE A 255 11.41 15.03 14.07
C PHE A 255 10.55 15.52 12.89
N SER A 256 11.14 16.36 12.06
CA SER A 256 10.55 16.81 10.80
C SER A 256 11.42 16.39 9.63
N GLU A 257 10.78 16.25 8.48
CA GLU A 257 11.44 15.94 7.21
C GLU A 257 12.01 17.21 6.58
N LYS A 258 13.32 17.25 6.34
CA LYS A 258 14.00 18.37 5.72
C LYS A 258 14.71 17.95 4.44
N ARG A 259 14.55 18.73 3.38
CA ARG A 259 15.29 18.53 2.12
C ARG A 259 16.71 19.10 2.24
N ILE A 260 17.73 18.34 1.81
CA ILE A 260 19.11 18.80 1.69
C ILE A 260 19.19 19.85 0.58
N SER A 261 18.64 19.53 -0.59
CA SER A 261 18.52 20.45 -1.72
C SER A 261 17.06 20.73 -2.04
N ARG A 262 16.70 22.02 -2.17
CA ARG A 262 15.34 22.42 -2.58
C ARG A 262 15.06 22.19 -4.06
N ALA A 263 16.08 21.93 -4.87
CA ALA A 263 15.93 21.65 -6.30
C ALA A 263 15.31 20.27 -6.55
N ILE A 264 15.49 19.32 -5.62
CA ILE A 264 14.94 17.98 -5.72
C ILE A 264 13.56 17.99 -5.05
N GLN A 265 12.51 17.67 -5.79
CA GLN A 265 11.15 17.53 -5.29
C GLN A 265 11.02 16.24 -4.45
N ARG A 266 9.90 16.11 -3.73
CA ARG A 266 9.62 14.93 -2.89
C ARG A 266 8.28 14.27 -3.20
N ASP A 267 7.69 14.60 -4.34
CA ASP A 267 6.31 14.24 -4.66
C ASP A 267 6.14 12.70 -4.71
N SER A 268 7.08 11.99 -5.34
CA SER A 268 7.04 10.52 -5.37
C SER A 268 7.22 9.90 -3.97
N TRP A 269 8.10 10.48 -3.13
CA TRP A 269 8.25 10.03 -1.75
C TRP A 269 6.98 10.25 -0.94
N SER A 270 6.33 11.41 -1.08
CA SER A 270 5.04 11.69 -0.43
C SER A 270 3.99 10.65 -0.84
N ALA A 271 3.83 10.40 -2.14
CA ALA A 271 2.89 9.42 -2.65
C ALA A 271 3.13 8.03 -2.03
N ILE A 272 4.37 7.52 -2.07
CA ILE A 272 4.64 6.17 -1.56
C ILE A 272 4.46 6.06 -0.04
N LYS A 273 4.73 7.12 0.73
CA LYS A 273 4.42 7.17 2.18
C LYS A 273 2.93 6.97 2.45
N TYR A 274 2.06 7.59 1.63
CA TYR A 274 0.61 7.43 1.76
C TYR A 274 0.18 5.99 1.56
N GLY A 275 0.75 5.32 0.56
CA GLY A 275 0.51 3.89 0.36
C GLY A 275 0.97 3.02 1.53
N LEU A 276 2.15 3.29 2.09
CA LEU A 276 2.65 2.60 3.27
C LEU A 276 1.77 2.85 4.51
N ARG A 277 1.20 4.05 4.66
CA ARG A 277 0.25 4.36 5.75
C ARG A 277 -1.01 3.49 5.67
N LEU A 278 -1.58 3.35 4.47
CA LEU A 278 -2.72 2.46 4.28
C LEU A 278 -2.33 1.00 4.49
N ALA A 279 -1.17 0.57 4.01
CA ALA A 279 -0.65 -0.77 4.27
C ALA A 279 -0.56 -1.07 5.77
N GLN A 280 -0.06 -0.13 6.57
CA GLN A 280 -0.01 -0.23 8.03
C GLN A 280 -1.41 -0.43 8.66
N LYS A 281 -2.41 0.31 8.17
CA LYS A 281 -3.79 0.18 8.64
C LYS A 281 -4.34 -1.21 8.33
N LEU A 282 -4.21 -1.66 7.08
CA LEU A 282 -4.68 -2.98 6.65
C LEU A 282 -3.97 -4.12 7.40
N GLU A 283 -2.69 -3.96 7.70
CA GLU A 283 -1.92 -4.90 8.53
C GLU A 283 -2.47 -5.01 9.95
N LYS A 284 -2.75 -3.87 10.59
CA LYS A 284 -3.37 -3.84 11.93
C LYS A 284 -4.73 -4.53 11.94
N GLU A 285 -5.56 -4.31 10.94
CA GLU A 285 -6.88 -4.92 10.81
C GLU A 285 -6.76 -6.45 10.60
N LEU A 286 -5.81 -6.90 9.79
CA LEU A 286 -5.53 -8.32 9.59
C LEU A 286 -5.15 -8.99 10.91
N VAL A 287 -4.19 -8.44 11.64
CA VAL A 287 -3.75 -8.97 12.94
C VAL A 287 -4.91 -9.02 13.94
N LEU A 288 -5.71 -7.96 14.02
CA LEU A 288 -6.88 -7.93 14.91
C LEU A 288 -7.91 -9.00 14.53
N SER A 289 -8.14 -9.23 13.25
CA SER A 289 -9.07 -10.25 12.77
C SER A 289 -8.58 -11.67 13.08
N GLU A 290 -7.28 -11.92 12.96
CA GLU A 290 -6.65 -13.21 13.31
C GLU A 290 -6.71 -13.47 14.81
N VAL A 291 -6.44 -12.46 15.65
CA VAL A 291 -6.55 -12.58 17.12
C VAL A 291 -7.99 -12.88 17.53
N ARG A 292 -8.99 -12.22 16.94
CA ARG A 292 -10.42 -12.50 17.21
C ARG A 292 -10.77 -13.95 16.83
N LYS A 293 -10.41 -14.39 15.62
CA LYS A 293 -10.66 -15.77 15.20
C LYS A 293 -10.02 -16.80 16.13
N LYS A 294 -8.79 -16.54 16.62
CA LYS A 294 -8.12 -17.41 17.59
C LYS A 294 -8.85 -17.41 18.92
N SER A 295 -9.26 -16.27 19.44
CA SER A 295 -10.04 -16.15 20.68
C SER A 295 -11.37 -16.89 20.60
N ASP A 296 -12.09 -16.77 19.50
CA ASP A 296 -13.36 -17.46 19.27
C ASP A 296 -13.14 -18.99 19.20
N TRP A 297 -12.05 -19.43 18.57
CA TRP A 297 -11.68 -20.83 18.50
C TRP A 297 -11.32 -21.42 19.87
N ASP A 298 -10.54 -20.69 20.67
CA ASP A 298 -10.20 -21.08 22.03
C ASP A 298 -11.44 -21.13 22.95
N ALA A 299 -12.38 -20.19 22.80
CA ALA A 299 -13.65 -20.19 23.49
C ALA A 299 -14.52 -21.38 23.07
N LEU A 300 -14.52 -21.73 21.79
CA LEU A 300 -15.23 -22.90 21.28
C LEU A 300 -14.63 -24.20 21.85
N LEU A 301 -13.31 -24.35 21.80
CA LEU A 301 -12.58 -25.49 22.35
C LEU A 301 -12.83 -25.65 23.87
N SER A 302 -12.86 -24.57 24.62
CA SER A 302 -13.14 -24.62 26.06
C SER A 302 -14.57 -25.09 26.36
N LYS A 303 -15.56 -24.67 25.57
CA LYS A 303 -16.94 -25.19 25.64
C LYS A 303 -17.03 -26.69 25.34
N TYR A 304 -16.26 -27.18 24.37
CA TYR A 304 -16.22 -28.62 24.08
C TYR A 304 -15.52 -29.41 25.17
N LYS A 305 -14.43 -28.91 25.75
CA LYS A 305 -13.74 -29.51 26.90
C LYS A 305 -14.65 -29.58 28.12
N ALA A 306 -15.38 -28.53 28.43
CA ALA A 306 -16.32 -28.47 29.55
C ALA A 306 -17.49 -29.48 29.41
N LYS A 307 -17.87 -29.83 28.17
CA LYS A 307 -18.93 -30.83 27.89
C LYS A 307 -18.41 -32.28 27.91
N GLY A 308 -17.15 -32.51 28.28
CA GLY A 308 -16.56 -33.84 28.38
C GLY A 308 -16.40 -34.62 27.06
N ASN A 309 -16.58 -33.99 25.93
CA ASN A 309 -16.58 -34.61 24.61
C ASN A 309 -15.19 -34.71 23.95
N VAL A 310 -14.15 -34.17 24.60
CA VAL A 310 -12.78 -34.25 24.05
C VAL A 310 -11.89 -34.99 25.03
N LYS A 311 -11.65 -36.28 24.76
CA LYS A 311 -10.60 -37.03 25.43
C LYS A 311 -9.28 -36.78 24.70
N ASN A 312 -8.34 -36.16 25.41
CA ASN A 312 -6.91 -35.98 25.04
C ASN A 312 -6.64 -35.10 23.81
N VAL A 313 -6.50 -33.81 24.03
CA VAL A 313 -5.65 -32.95 23.17
C VAL A 313 -4.29 -32.86 23.86
N THR A 314 -3.38 -33.78 23.56
CA THR A 314 -1.97 -33.60 23.94
C THR A 314 -1.32 -32.65 22.97
N GLY A 315 -0.83 -31.50 23.50
CA GLY A 315 -0.10 -30.52 22.73
C GLY A 315 1.24 -31.08 22.26
N GLY A 316 1.31 -31.39 20.99
CA GLY A 316 2.54 -31.62 20.26
C GLY A 316 2.60 -30.60 19.12
N SER A 317 3.76 -30.02 18.91
CA SER A 317 4.03 -28.90 17.99
C SER A 317 4.01 -29.30 16.51
N THR A 318 3.06 -30.08 16.08
CA THR A 318 2.77 -30.38 14.66
C THR A 318 1.36 -30.94 14.54
N GLY A 319 0.44 -30.16 14.02
CA GLY A 319 -0.84 -30.61 13.43
C GLY A 319 -1.80 -31.33 14.40
N ALA A 320 -2.76 -30.61 14.95
CA ALA A 320 -3.86 -31.21 15.72
C ALA A 320 -4.70 -32.14 14.82
N ARG A 321 -4.58 -33.48 14.99
CA ARG A 321 -5.53 -34.44 14.46
C ARG A 321 -6.69 -34.58 15.44
N LEU A 322 -7.87 -34.14 15.07
CA LEU A 322 -9.13 -34.48 15.73
C LEU A 322 -9.45 -35.97 15.42
N VAL A 323 -9.28 -36.84 16.40
CA VAL A 323 -9.77 -38.23 16.30
C VAL A 323 -11.18 -38.27 16.88
N THR A 324 -12.18 -38.25 16.03
CA THR A 324 -13.57 -38.56 16.41
C THR A 324 -13.77 -40.05 16.41
N GLN A 325 -13.90 -40.67 17.60
CA GLN A 325 -14.45 -42.03 17.70
C GLN A 325 -15.95 -42.01 17.38
N ARG A 326 -16.33 -42.51 16.21
CA ARG A 326 -17.72 -42.86 15.92
C ARG A 326 -18.11 -44.09 16.78
N ARG A 327 -19.00 -43.90 17.75
CA ARG A 327 -19.77 -44.99 18.30
C ARG A 327 -20.81 -45.43 17.26
N GLY A 328 -20.71 -46.68 16.84
CA GLY A 328 -21.67 -47.29 15.94
C GLY A 328 -23.06 -47.36 16.59
N GLY A 329 -24.01 -46.63 16.03
CA GLY A 329 -25.42 -46.85 16.23
C GLY A 329 -25.97 -47.61 15.02
N ARG A 330 -26.36 -48.89 15.21
CA ARG A 330 -27.18 -49.61 14.25
C ARG A 330 -28.50 -48.89 14.11
N ILE A 331 -28.87 -48.59 12.91
CA ILE A 331 -30.26 -48.25 12.56
C ILE A 331 -30.79 -49.40 11.73
N PHE A 332 -31.89 -49.96 12.22
CA PHE A 332 -32.76 -50.82 11.45
C PHE A 332 -33.47 -50.05 10.36
#